data_68ce135eb7d46e25ee137e2b85baaebf
#
_entry.id   68ce135eb7d46e25ee137e2b85baaebf
#
_cell.length_a   1.000
_cell.length_b   1.000
_cell.length_c   1.000
_cell.angle_alpha   90.00
_cell.angle_beta   90.00
_cell.angle_gamma   90.00
#
_symmetry.space_group_name_H-M   'P 1'
#
loop_
_entity.id
_entity.type
_entity.pdbx_description
1 polymer ?
#
loop_
_entity_poly.entity_id
_entity_poly.type
_entity_poly.pdbx_seq_one_letter_code
_entity_poly.pdbx_strand_id
1 'polypeptide(L)'
;MNMAYAMGMQPGGGQSSQIMAFLPLILLFAVFYFLLIRPQQKRARTHKQFIENLKKGDRVVTSGGMYGTITGVTDNSVTIEVAEKVRVKVLKSAIADYAKGD
;
A
#
# COMPACT_ATOMS: atom_id res chain seq x y z
N MET A 1 -42.10 6.28 -10.74
CA MET A 1 -41.61 6.37 -10.89
C MET A 1 -41.09 6.70 -10.85
N ASN A 2 -41.00 6.75 -10.95
CA ASN A 2 -40.41 7.14 -11.12
C ASN A 2 -39.39 7.22 -10.79
N MET A 3 -39.11 6.64 -10.06
CA MET A 3 -38.08 6.72 -9.96
C MET A 3 -37.36 6.54 -10.79
N ALA A 4 -37.68 5.86 -11.17
CA ALA A 4 -37.04 5.58 -12.16
C ALA A 4 -36.92 6.63 -12.85
N TYR A 5 -37.68 7.12 -12.98
CA TYR A 5 -37.50 8.05 -13.70
C TYR A 5 -36.92 8.85 -13.05
N ALA A 6 -37.03 8.65 -12.14
CA ALA A 6 -36.27 9.41 -11.53
C ALA A 6 -34.97 9.23 -11.95
N MET A 7 -34.57 8.18 -12.18
CA MET A 7 -33.40 8.05 -12.51
C MET A 7 -33.08 8.33 -13.75
N GLY A 8 -32.94 9.09 -14.21
CA GLY A 8 -32.48 9.28 -15.46
C GLY A 8 -33.41 9.20 -16.49
N MET A 9 -34.55 8.88 -16.16
CA MET A 9 -35.44 8.70 -17.13
C MET A 9 -35.95 9.97 -17.59
N GLN A 10 -35.35 11.10 -17.33
CA GLN A 10 -35.85 12.27 -17.82
C GLN A 10 -35.74 12.38 -19.22
N PRO A 11 -36.74 12.54 -19.95
CA PRO A 11 -36.65 12.68 -21.36
C PRO A 11 -36.00 13.97 -21.67
N GLY A 12 -35.26 14.04 -22.58
CA GLY A 12 -34.61 15.27 -22.95
C GLY A 12 -33.44 15.59 -22.08
N GLY A 13 -33.17 14.77 -21.16
CA GLY A 13 -32.04 15.04 -20.30
C GLY A 13 -30.73 14.91 -20.99
N GLY A 14 -30.66 14.09 -21.95
CA GLY A 14 -29.41 13.94 -22.66
C GLY A 14 -28.28 13.49 -21.76
N GLN A 15 -27.10 13.98 -22.04
CA GLN A 15 -25.94 13.55 -21.29
C GLN A 15 -26.01 13.98 -19.85
N SER A 16 -26.60 15.13 -19.57
CA SER A 16 -26.72 15.60 -18.21
C SER A 16 -27.51 14.64 -17.37
N SER A 17 -28.60 14.13 -17.92
CA SER A 17 -29.40 13.16 -17.20
C SER A 17 -28.64 11.90 -16.93
N GLN A 18 -27.89 11.43 -17.89
CA GLN A 18 -27.11 10.22 -17.74
C GLN A 18 -26.04 10.39 -16.68
N ILE A 19 -25.41 11.53 -16.66
CA ILE A 19 -24.40 11.81 -15.67
C ILE A 19 -25.04 11.85 -14.28
N MET A 20 -26.19 12.48 -14.18
CA MET A 20 -26.87 12.56 -12.90
C MET A 20 -27.29 11.18 -12.41
N ALA A 21 -27.64 10.30 -13.33
CA ALA A 21 -28.02 8.95 -12.95
C ALA A 21 -26.85 8.18 -12.37
N PHE A 22 -25.64 8.47 -12.80
CA PHE A 22 -24.46 7.78 -12.28
C PHE A 22 -23.87 8.47 -11.05
N LEU A 23 -24.34 9.64 -10.72
CA LEU A 23 -23.78 10.40 -9.62
C LEU A 23 -23.76 9.62 -8.28
N PRO A 24 -24.84 8.97 -7.87
CA PRO A 24 -24.80 8.20 -6.64
C PRO A 24 -23.77 7.08 -6.68
N LEU A 25 -23.62 6.46 -7.84
CA LEU A 25 -22.65 5.40 -8.00
C LEU A 25 -21.24 5.94 -7.90
N ILE A 26 -20.97 7.08 -8.49
CA ILE A 26 -19.67 7.72 -8.42
C ILE A 26 -19.34 8.08 -6.96
N LEU A 27 -20.32 8.58 -6.23
CA LEU A 27 -20.11 8.91 -4.84
C LEU A 27 -19.79 7.67 -4.03
N LEU A 28 -20.46 6.56 -4.31
CA LEU A 28 -20.20 5.33 -3.61
C LEU A 28 -18.76 4.87 -3.86
N PHE A 29 -18.31 4.92 -5.10
CA PHE A 29 -16.94 4.55 -5.41
C PHE A 29 -15.94 5.50 -4.76
N ALA A 30 -16.26 6.78 -4.70
CA ALA A 30 -15.39 7.75 -4.06
C ALA A 30 -15.25 7.44 -2.57
N VAL A 31 -16.33 7.08 -1.91
CA VAL A 31 -16.31 6.73 -0.50
C VAL A 31 -15.45 5.49 -0.29
N PHE A 32 -15.64 4.46 -1.11
CA PHE A 32 -14.83 3.27 -0.98
C PHE A 32 -13.36 3.57 -1.23
N TYR A 33 -13.07 4.42 -2.19
CA TYR A 33 -11.70 4.79 -2.48
C TYR A 33 -11.05 5.42 -1.24
N PHE A 34 -11.72 6.40 -0.64
CA PHE A 34 -11.13 7.07 0.51
C PHE A 34 -11.06 6.19 1.74
N LEU A 35 -11.99 5.25 1.89
CA LEU A 35 -12.00 4.43 3.09
C LEU A 35 -11.18 3.16 2.99
N LEU A 36 -11.06 2.60 1.78
CA LEU A 36 -10.40 1.33 1.61
C LEU A 36 -9.09 1.40 0.85
N ILE A 37 -9.08 2.14 -0.23
CA ILE A 37 -7.91 2.12 -1.13
C ILE A 37 -6.85 3.11 -0.70
N ARG A 38 -7.24 4.29 -0.32
CA ARG A 38 -6.29 5.31 0.04
C ARG A 38 -5.44 4.93 1.25
N PRO A 39 -6.00 4.37 2.33
CA PRO A 39 -5.16 3.95 3.44
C PRO A 39 -4.17 2.86 3.04
N GLN A 40 -4.58 1.95 2.15
CA GLN A 40 -3.69 0.91 1.68
C GLN A 40 -2.53 1.49 0.88
N GLN A 41 -2.81 2.47 0.04
CA GLN A 41 -1.78 3.11 -0.73
C GLN A 41 -0.80 3.86 0.16
N LYS A 42 -1.31 4.48 1.20
CA LYS A 42 -0.45 5.21 2.13
C LYS A 42 0.51 4.26 2.84
N ARG A 43 0.01 3.10 3.25
CA ARG A 43 0.85 2.11 3.90
C ARG A 43 1.92 1.57 2.95
N ALA A 44 1.53 1.30 1.72
CA ALA A 44 2.47 0.80 0.72
C ALA A 44 3.56 1.82 0.44
N ARG A 45 3.19 3.09 0.36
CA ARG A 45 4.15 4.15 0.10
C ARG A 45 5.10 4.31 1.27
N THR A 46 4.59 4.26 2.50
CA THR A 46 5.42 4.37 3.68
C THR A 46 6.41 3.22 3.76
N HIS A 47 5.96 2.01 3.46
CA HIS A 47 6.83 0.85 3.47
C HIS A 47 7.90 0.96 2.38
N LYS A 48 7.52 1.46 1.22
CA LYS A 48 8.49 1.64 0.14
C LYS A 48 9.56 2.65 0.53
N GLN A 49 9.17 3.75 1.18
CA GLN A 49 10.14 4.74 1.63
C GLN A 49 11.05 4.16 2.70
N PHE A 50 10.50 3.36 3.58
CA PHE A 50 11.29 2.68 4.60
C PHE A 50 12.34 1.78 3.93
N ILE A 51 11.93 1.00 2.94
CA ILE A 51 12.84 0.09 2.25
C ILE A 51 13.94 0.87 1.54
N GLU A 52 13.61 2.00 0.95
CA GLU A 52 14.59 2.79 0.24
C GLU A 52 15.61 3.43 1.17
N ASN A 53 15.26 3.59 2.42
CA ASN A 53 16.14 4.20 3.39
C ASN A 53 16.97 3.19 4.19
N LEU A 54 16.81 1.91 3.90
CA LEU A 54 17.61 0.90 4.58
C LEU A 54 19.08 1.06 4.26
N LYS A 55 19.91 0.88 5.25
CA LYS A 55 21.33 1.01 5.05
C LYS A 55 22.11 0.11 5.98
N LYS A 56 23.37 -0.08 5.64
CA LYS A 56 24.27 -0.93 6.35
C LYS A 56 24.33 -0.52 7.80
N GLY A 57 24.27 -1.46 8.69
CA GLY A 57 24.28 -1.22 10.12
C GLY A 57 22.92 -1.14 10.76
N ASP A 58 21.86 -1.03 9.95
CA ASP A 58 20.51 -0.97 10.52
C ASP A 58 20.10 -2.35 11.03
N ARG A 59 19.43 -2.37 12.15
CA ARG A 59 18.91 -3.62 12.67
C ARG A 59 17.45 -3.73 12.26
N VAL A 60 17.08 -4.84 11.66
CA VAL A 60 15.75 -5.00 11.07
C VAL A 60 15.14 -6.34 11.41
N VAL A 61 13.84 -6.46 11.17
CA VAL A 61 13.12 -7.71 11.30
C VAL A 61 12.40 -7.98 9.99
N THR A 62 12.47 -9.23 9.53
CA THR A 62 11.79 -9.60 8.30
C THR A 62 10.33 -9.92 8.57
N SER A 63 9.54 -10.01 7.52
CA SER A 63 8.13 -10.33 7.66
C SER A 63 7.93 -11.76 8.23
N GLY A 64 8.92 -12.61 8.11
CA GLY A 64 8.86 -13.93 8.72
C GLY A 64 9.29 -13.97 10.18
N GLY A 65 9.68 -12.83 10.74
CA GLY A 65 10.06 -12.76 12.13
C GLY A 65 11.54 -12.92 12.41
N MET A 66 12.38 -12.89 11.38
CA MET A 66 13.81 -13.06 11.56
C MET A 66 14.47 -11.70 11.81
N TYR A 67 15.23 -11.59 12.85
CA TYR A 67 15.94 -10.37 13.19
C TYR A 67 17.37 -10.43 12.67
N GLY A 68 17.90 -9.32 12.25
CA GLY A 68 19.28 -9.26 11.78
C GLY A 68 19.75 -7.85 11.60
N THR A 69 21.05 -7.71 11.34
CA THR A 69 21.66 -6.41 11.08
C THR A 69 22.08 -6.38 9.61
N ILE A 70 21.74 -5.31 8.94
CA ILE A 70 22.07 -5.18 7.51
C ILE A 70 23.57 -5.02 7.34
N THR A 71 24.17 -5.91 6.56
CA THR A 71 25.58 -5.83 6.25
C THR A 71 25.81 -5.47 4.78
N GLY A 72 24.80 -5.53 3.95
CA GLY A 72 24.91 -5.13 2.57
C GLY A 72 23.57 -4.84 1.96
N VAL A 73 23.51 -3.93 1.03
CA VAL A 73 22.28 -3.52 0.37
C VAL A 73 22.51 -3.50 -1.13
N THR A 74 21.62 -4.10 -1.88
CA THR A 74 21.63 -4.01 -3.33
C THR A 74 20.30 -3.41 -3.79
N ASP A 75 20.09 -3.35 -5.09
CA ASP A 75 18.87 -2.75 -5.61
C ASP A 75 17.61 -3.48 -5.17
N ASN A 76 17.66 -4.80 -5.12
CA ASN A 76 16.48 -5.60 -4.82
C ASN A 76 16.56 -6.38 -3.53
N SER A 77 17.70 -6.46 -2.92
CA SER A 77 17.86 -7.34 -1.77
C SER A 77 18.82 -6.73 -0.76
N VAL A 78 18.78 -7.28 0.43
CA VAL A 78 19.71 -6.89 1.48
C VAL A 78 20.30 -8.16 2.06
N THR A 79 21.53 -8.05 2.56
CA THR A 79 22.14 -9.14 3.30
C THR A 79 22.08 -8.78 4.77
N ILE A 80 21.52 -9.66 5.57
CA ILE A 80 21.45 -9.43 7.00
C ILE A 80 22.26 -10.49 7.74
N GLU A 81 22.87 -10.07 8.82
CA GLU A 81 23.59 -10.98 9.66
C GLU A 81 22.68 -11.36 10.80
N VAL A 82 22.20 -12.61 10.82
CA VAL A 82 21.22 -13.08 11.80
C VAL A 82 21.87 -13.74 12.99
N ALA A 83 23.14 -14.10 12.87
CA ALA A 83 23.92 -14.66 13.96
C ALA A 83 25.37 -14.41 13.62
N GLU A 84 26.26 -14.70 14.56
CA GLU A 84 27.66 -14.47 14.32
C GLU A 84 28.12 -15.24 13.11
N LYS A 85 28.62 -14.55 12.13
CA LYS A 85 29.12 -15.11 10.87
C LYS A 85 28.06 -15.81 10.03
N VAL A 86 26.78 -15.58 10.33
CA VAL A 86 25.70 -16.15 9.53
C VAL A 86 24.98 -15.03 8.83
N ARG A 87 25.06 -14.98 7.53
CA ARG A 87 24.44 -13.95 6.74
C ARG A 87 23.43 -14.55 5.79
N VAL A 88 22.32 -13.86 5.61
CA VAL A 88 21.25 -14.33 4.79
C VAL A 88 20.87 -13.21 3.83
N LYS A 89 20.66 -13.56 2.57
CA LYS A 89 20.21 -12.59 1.58
C LYS A 89 18.69 -12.65 1.52
N VAL A 90 18.04 -11.52 1.72
CA VAL A 90 16.59 -11.45 1.66
C VAL A 90 16.16 -10.32 0.73
N LEU A 91 14.96 -10.44 0.21
CA LEU A 91 14.43 -9.37 -0.63
C LEU A 91 14.19 -8.14 0.22
N LYS A 92 14.43 -6.97 -0.33
CA LYS A 92 14.16 -5.73 0.38
C LYS A 92 12.73 -5.66 0.84
N SER A 93 11.79 -6.13 0.01
CA SER A 93 10.38 -6.07 0.37
C SER A 93 10.02 -7.00 1.52
N ALA A 94 10.88 -7.95 1.84
CA ALA A 94 10.63 -8.85 2.96
C ALA A 94 11.03 -8.25 4.30
N ILE A 95 11.66 -7.09 4.32
CA ILE A 95 11.99 -6.42 5.57
C ILE A 95 10.72 -5.73 6.07
N ALA A 96 10.26 -6.09 7.24
CA ALA A 96 9.01 -5.56 7.77
C ALA A 96 9.20 -4.24 8.48
N ASP A 97 10.24 -4.11 9.27
CA ASP A 97 10.42 -2.91 10.06
C ASP A 97 11.82 -2.90 10.66
N TYR A 98 12.18 -1.80 11.30
CA TYR A 98 13.39 -1.77 12.09
C TYR A 98 13.14 -2.55 13.36
N ALA A 99 14.15 -3.30 13.80
CA ALA A 99 14.06 -4.03 15.05
C ALA A 99 14.48 -3.08 16.17
N LYS A 100 13.56 -2.85 17.08
CA LYS A 100 13.86 -1.99 18.19
C LYS A 100 14.09 -2.80 19.43
N GLY A 101 15.13 -2.50 20.10
CA GLY A 101 15.39 -3.08 21.40
C GLY A 101 15.63 -4.51 21.45
N ASP A 102 15.79 -5.15 20.51
CA ASP A 102 15.97 -6.45 20.47
C ASP A 102 16.64 -7.10 21.08
#